data_29ac95e204961897358725c6056a8fd4
#
_entry.id   29ac95e204961897358725c6056a8fd4
#
_cell.length_a   1.000
_cell.length_b   1.000
_cell.length_c   1.000
_cell.angle_alpha   90.00
_cell.angle_beta   90.00
_cell.angle_gamma   90.00
#
_symmetry.space_group_name_H-M   'P 1'
#
loop_
_entity.id
_entity.type
_entity.pdbx_description
1 polymer ?
#
loop_
_entity_poly.entity_id
_entity_poly.type
_entity_poly.pdbx_seq_one_letter_code
_entity_poly.pdbx_strand_id
1 'polypeptide(L)'
;SPRQLVRPESVEEIQAVLRDPARYPGPVRAVGSYHSLTPCASSDGAMISTARLNRIVSIDPAAMTLTAQGGVQFIEASRALREQGLQFMTNIEIGNMTLGSAACCHTKDGLDGVEYGQVSSYVTRIKWVTPAGELAEASESDNPALLRMMRSSHGLCGVIYEATFRVKPIEAVHFTYHPRPVDELTQAEVDEYIDSSEGLVAWTVGRTVVFQQRHKIDKPGVLGSLQSALRRRLWNFGDAHVGHLVDELLRNQTLRDAVRGGVFDVTRFLYSTLHLFGGITLLAPDKTIDYRGTPASAKYAFTFWAFPRGRWLEALRAYLDFADEHHKQTGFRCNMPCGAYRVHKDTHGILSYTHDQETFSIDPIHASTNDADWHRFLRAFNDFAHQRGGIPLLNQSPFVERKHMEAAYGDRWFEF
;
A
#
# COMPACT_ATOMS: atom_id res chain seq x y z
N SER A 1 -21.50 1.16 -10.50
CA SER A 1 -21.98 0.37 -9.34
C SER A 1 -22.36 -1.02 -9.83
N PRO A 2 -22.11 -2.08 -9.05
CA PRO A 2 -22.49 -3.43 -9.44
C PRO A 2 -24.02 -3.56 -9.53
N ARG A 3 -24.49 -4.45 -10.39
CA ARG A 3 -25.92 -4.81 -10.43
C ARG A 3 -26.35 -5.51 -9.15
N GLN A 4 -25.42 -6.27 -8.55
CA GLN A 4 -25.68 -7.03 -7.33
C GLN A 4 -24.43 -7.11 -6.47
N LEU A 5 -24.58 -6.89 -5.15
CA LEU A 5 -23.55 -7.11 -4.14
C LEU A 5 -23.98 -8.24 -3.21
N VAL A 6 -23.24 -9.34 -3.24
CA VAL A 6 -23.47 -10.52 -2.39
C VAL A 6 -22.47 -10.54 -1.25
N ARG A 7 -22.90 -10.98 -0.07
CA ARG A 7 -22.06 -11.08 1.14
C ARG A 7 -22.15 -12.51 1.71
N PRO A 8 -21.43 -13.47 1.11
CA PRO A 8 -21.47 -14.85 1.58
C PRO A 8 -20.88 -15.00 2.99
N GLU A 9 -21.46 -15.91 3.75
CA GLU A 9 -21.01 -16.30 5.10
C GLU A 9 -20.25 -17.63 5.09
N SER A 10 -20.31 -18.37 3.97
CA SER A 10 -19.64 -19.66 3.80
C SER A 10 -19.01 -19.80 2.42
N VAL A 11 -18.17 -20.80 2.28
CA VAL A 11 -17.52 -21.16 1.00
C VAL A 11 -18.54 -21.70 0.01
N GLU A 12 -19.52 -22.47 0.50
CA GLU A 12 -20.61 -23.05 -0.29
C GLU A 12 -21.48 -21.95 -0.91
N GLU A 13 -21.71 -20.85 -0.19
CA GLU A 13 -22.42 -19.68 -0.74
C GLU A 13 -21.62 -18.98 -1.84
N ILE A 14 -20.27 -18.89 -1.73
CA ILE A 14 -19.43 -18.40 -2.82
C ILE A 14 -19.56 -19.30 -4.04
N GLN A 15 -19.49 -20.64 -3.85
CA GLN A 15 -19.66 -21.61 -4.93
C GLN A 15 -21.01 -21.48 -5.60
N ALA A 16 -22.09 -21.33 -4.81
CA ALA A 16 -23.45 -21.15 -5.33
C ALA A 16 -23.57 -19.89 -6.22
N VAL A 17 -22.95 -18.77 -5.79
CA VAL A 17 -22.93 -17.52 -6.59
C VAL A 17 -22.21 -17.73 -7.93
N LEU A 18 -21.03 -18.37 -7.90
CA LEU A 18 -20.22 -18.53 -9.11
C LEU A 18 -20.81 -19.56 -10.10
N ARG A 19 -21.58 -20.53 -9.60
CA ARG A 19 -22.23 -21.57 -10.42
C ARG A 19 -23.60 -21.16 -11.00
N ASP A 20 -24.13 -20.01 -10.61
CA ASP A 20 -25.43 -19.52 -11.09
C ASP A 20 -25.31 -18.18 -11.85
N PRO A 21 -24.76 -18.18 -13.07
CA PRO A 21 -24.60 -16.98 -13.87
C PRO A 21 -25.93 -16.35 -14.33
N ALA A 22 -27.03 -17.08 -14.28
CA ALA A 22 -28.35 -16.57 -14.60
C ALA A 22 -28.84 -15.61 -13.51
N ARG A 23 -28.61 -15.94 -12.27
CA ARG A 23 -28.95 -15.12 -11.10
C ARG A 23 -27.88 -14.06 -10.80
N TYR A 24 -26.61 -14.40 -10.99
CA TYR A 24 -25.47 -13.54 -10.70
C TYR A 24 -24.66 -13.23 -11.96
N PRO A 25 -25.10 -12.24 -12.76
CA PRO A 25 -24.50 -12.01 -14.07
C PRO A 25 -23.05 -11.53 -13.94
N GLY A 26 -22.22 -12.03 -14.86
CA GLY A 26 -20.82 -11.60 -14.96
C GLY A 26 -20.63 -10.20 -15.53
N PRO A 27 -19.42 -9.65 -15.42
CA PRO A 27 -18.29 -10.24 -14.75
C PRO A 27 -18.47 -10.26 -13.22
N VAL A 28 -18.08 -11.38 -12.58
CA VAL A 28 -18.11 -11.49 -11.12
C VAL A 28 -16.75 -11.06 -10.55
N ARG A 29 -16.73 -10.16 -9.55
CA ARG A 29 -15.51 -9.69 -8.91
C ARG A 29 -15.58 -9.86 -7.39
N ALA A 30 -14.49 -10.37 -6.80
CA ALA A 30 -14.31 -10.32 -5.35
C ALA A 30 -13.90 -8.93 -4.89
N VAL A 31 -14.40 -8.50 -3.73
CA VAL A 31 -14.06 -7.22 -3.13
C VAL A 31 -13.83 -7.35 -1.62
N GLY A 32 -12.78 -6.69 -1.14
CA GLY A 32 -12.49 -6.50 0.28
C GLY A 32 -13.02 -5.14 0.78
N SER A 33 -12.13 -4.27 1.25
CA SER A 33 -12.46 -2.98 1.89
C SER A 33 -12.39 -1.77 0.94
N TYR A 34 -12.35 -1.96 -0.36
CA TYR A 34 -12.32 -0.88 -1.38
C TYR A 34 -11.15 0.11 -1.24
N HIS A 35 -9.94 -0.38 -0.93
CA HIS A 35 -8.74 0.47 -0.85
C HIS A 35 -7.97 0.63 -2.16
N SER A 36 -8.27 -0.15 -3.19
CA SER A 36 -7.66 0.04 -4.52
C SER A 36 -8.01 1.40 -5.08
N LEU A 37 -7.02 2.11 -5.61
CA LEU A 37 -7.20 3.37 -6.33
C LEU A 37 -7.53 3.15 -7.81
N THR A 38 -7.37 1.92 -8.28
CA THR A 38 -7.76 1.47 -9.61
C THR A 38 -9.10 0.73 -9.54
N PRO A 39 -9.87 0.63 -10.63
CA PRO A 39 -11.13 -0.09 -10.66
C PRO A 39 -10.97 -1.63 -10.68
N CYS A 40 -9.85 -2.18 -10.20
CA CYS A 40 -9.54 -3.61 -10.28
C CYS A 40 -10.58 -4.52 -9.59
N ALA A 41 -11.28 -4.02 -8.57
CA ALA A 41 -12.37 -4.72 -7.90
C ALA A 41 -13.77 -4.33 -8.41
N SER A 42 -13.87 -3.40 -9.37
CA SER A 42 -15.15 -2.93 -9.89
C SER A 42 -15.77 -3.93 -10.85
N SER A 43 -17.09 -4.02 -10.83
CA SER A 43 -17.88 -4.78 -11.79
C SER A 43 -19.21 -4.07 -12.04
N ASP A 44 -19.71 -4.18 -13.25
CA ASP A 44 -21.09 -3.86 -13.62
C ASP A 44 -22.03 -5.09 -13.57
N GLY A 45 -21.47 -6.28 -13.33
CA GLY A 45 -22.17 -7.51 -12.99
C GLY A 45 -22.35 -7.71 -11.49
N ALA A 46 -22.08 -8.92 -10.99
CA ALA A 46 -22.13 -9.24 -9.57
C ALA A 46 -20.79 -8.97 -8.87
N MET A 47 -20.86 -8.56 -7.60
CA MET A 47 -19.71 -8.45 -6.71
C MET A 47 -19.89 -9.33 -5.49
N ILE A 48 -18.82 -10.02 -5.06
CA ILE A 48 -18.75 -10.84 -3.88
C ILE A 48 -17.90 -10.13 -2.82
N SER A 49 -18.54 -9.65 -1.75
CA SER A 49 -17.83 -9.08 -0.60
C SER A 49 -17.45 -10.17 0.39
N THR A 50 -16.17 -10.28 0.69
CA THR A 50 -15.66 -11.27 1.66
C THR A 50 -15.83 -10.83 3.12
N ALA A 51 -16.45 -9.69 3.39
CA ALA A 51 -16.50 -9.07 4.72
C ALA A 51 -17.11 -9.95 5.83
N ARG A 52 -17.93 -10.95 5.49
CA ARG A 52 -18.51 -11.91 6.45
C ARG A 52 -17.67 -13.17 6.68
N LEU A 53 -16.64 -13.38 5.87
CA LEU A 53 -15.65 -14.44 6.04
C LEU A 53 -14.47 -13.85 6.85
N ASN A 54 -14.71 -13.56 8.14
CA ASN A 54 -13.85 -12.74 8.97
C ASN A 54 -13.31 -13.44 10.23
N ARG A 55 -13.17 -14.76 10.19
CA ARG A 55 -12.62 -15.54 11.30
C ARG A 55 -11.11 -15.70 11.19
N ILE A 56 -10.39 -15.48 12.28
CA ILE A 56 -9.03 -15.99 12.47
C ILE A 56 -9.16 -17.48 12.76
N VAL A 57 -8.58 -18.31 11.89
CA VAL A 57 -8.69 -19.78 11.98
C VAL A 57 -7.70 -20.31 13.01
N SER A 58 -6.44 -19.86 12.95
CA SER A 58 -5.40 -20.22 13.91
C SER A 58 -4.26 -19.20 13.92
N ILE A 59 -3.65 -19.06 15.08
CA ILE A 59 -2.30 -18.45 15.24
C ILE A 59 -1.46 -19.56 15.86
N ASP A 60 -0.36 -19.91 15.21
CA ASP A 60 0.59 -20.92 15.68
C ASP A 60 1.95 -20.26 15.96
N PRO A 61 2.25 -19.95 17.23
CA PRO A 61 3.54 -19.34 17.59
C PRO A 61 4.75 -20.26 17.39
N ALA A 62 4.56 -21.59 17.39
CA ALA A 62 5.64 -22.54 17.17
C ALA A 62 6.01 -22.63 15.67
N ALA A 63 5.01 -22.63 14.81
CA ALA A 63 5.19 -22.61 13.36
C ALA A 63 5.39 -21.18 12.80
N MET A 64 5.24 -20.15 13.63
CA MET A 64 5.27 -18.75 13.22
C MET A 64 4.30 -18.46 12.06
N THR A 65 3.03 -18.87 12.20
CA THR A 65 2.01 -18.68 11.17
C THR A 65 0.71 -18.14 11.73
N LEU A 66 0.00 -17.39 10.86
CA LEU A 66 -1.39 -16.98 11.02
C LEU A 66 -2.20 -17.55 9.87
N THR A 67 -3.27 -18.28 10.14
CA THR A 67 -4.28 -18.67 9.15
C THR A 67 -5.58 -17.94 9.43
N ALA A 68 -6.13 -17.27 8.41
CA ALA A 68 -7.34 -16.49 8.56
C ALA A 68 -8.18 -16.52 7.28
N GLN A 69 -9.49 -16.29 7.45
CA GLN A 69 -10.41 -16.11 6.33
C GLN A 69 -10.12 -14.80 5.58
N GLY A 70 -10.43 -14.77 4.29
CA GLY A 70 -10.09 -13.69 3.39
C GLY A 70 -10.67 -12.32 3.73
N GLY A 71 -11.76 -12.26 4.50
CA GLY A 71 -12.41 -11.02 4.93
C GLY A 71 -11.88 -10.43 6.24
N VAL A 72 -11.01 -11.12 6.98
CA VAL A 72 -10.36 -10.58 8.18
C VAL A 72 -9.57 -9.33 7.78
N GLN A 73 -9.71 -8.25 8.54
CA GLN A 73 -8.96 -7.04 8.29
C GLN A 73 -7.56 -7.11 8.92
N PHE A 74 -6.57 -6.51 8.25
CA PHE A 74 -5.18 -6.52 8.68
C PHE A 74 -5.01 -6.01 10.12
N ILE A 75 -5.72 -4.93 10.49
CA ILE A 75 -5.67 -4.37 11.84
C ILE A 75 -6.22 -5.32 12.91
N GLU A 76 -7.23 -6.14 12.57
CA GLU A 76 -7.82 -7.13 13.48
C GLU A 76 -6.85 -8.29 13.70
N ALA A 77 -6.28 -8.81 12.61
CA ALA A 77 -5.24 -9.82 12.67
C ALA A 77 -3.98 -9.33 13.41
N SER A 78 -3.55 -8.09 13.16
CA SER A 78 -2.42 -7.47 13.85
C SER A 78 -2.64 -7.36 15.36
N ARG A 79 -3.88 -7.06 15.80
CA ARG A 79 -4.23 -7.04 17.23
C ARG A 79 -4.15 -8.43 17.85
N ALA A 80 -4.73 -9.44 17.20
CA ALA A 80 -4.69 -10.82 17.67
C ALA A 80 -3.26 -11.38 17.73
N LEU A 81 -2.43 -11.09 16.73
CA LEU A 81 -1.01 -11.45 16.75
C LEU A 81 -0.28 -10.80 17.92
N ARG A 82 -0.55 -9.50 18.19
CA ARG A 82 0.07 -8.78 19.30
C ARG A 82 -0.22 -9.41 20.66
N GLU A 83 -1.41 -9.97 20.87
CA GLU A 83 -1.76 -10.69 22.10
C GLU A 83 -0.91 -11.94 22.31
N GLN A 84 -0.34 -12.50 21.24
CA GLN A 84 0.58 -13.63 21.25
C GLN A 84 2.07 -13.21 21.19
N GLY A 85 2.37 -11.89 21.27
CA GLY A 85 3.74 -11.39 21.12
C GLY A 85 4.26 -11.42 19.68
N LEU A 86 3.38 -11.54 18.70
CA LEU A 86 3.70 -11.68 17.28
C LEU A 86 3.26 -10.46 16.44
N GLN A 87 3.81 -10.35 15.25
CA GLN A 87 3.45 -9.37 14.22
C GLN A 87 3.57 -9.99 12.82
N PHE A 88 2.98 -9.35 11.83
CA PHE A 88 3.27 -9.67 10.44
C PHE A 88 4.75 -9.45 10.11
N MET A 89 5.27 -10.18 9.14
CA MET A 89 6.64 -9.98 8.63
C MET A 89 6.84 -8.54 8.15
N THR A 90 5.83 -7.95 7.52
CA THR A 90 5.75 -6.56 7.08
C THR A 90 4.45 -5.94 7.59
N ASN A 91 4.52 -4.77 8.24
CA ASN A 91 3.37 -4.06 8.80
C ASN A 91 3.02 -2.87 7.91
N ILE A 92 1.92 -2.96 7.19
CA ILE A 92 1.42 -1.89 6.32
C ILE A 92 0.65 -0.82 7.09
N GLU A 93 0.56 0.38 6.53
CA GLU A 93 -0.17 1.49 7.16
C GLU A 93 -1.69 1.36 7.03
N ILE A 94 -2.20 0.73 5.97
CA ILE A 94 -3.64 0.60 5.71
C ILE A 94 -4.23 -0.57 6.52
N GLY A 95 -4.68 -0.30 7.76
CA GLY A 95 -5.13 -1.32 8.70
C GLY A 95 -6.43 -2.04 8.32
N ASN A 96 -7.33 -1.43 7.59
CA ASN A 96 -8.60 -2.04 7.21
C ASN A 96 -8.58 -2.74 5.83
N MET A 97 -7.41 -2.97 5.24
CA MET A 97 -7.28 -3.89 4.10
C MET A 97 -7.61 -5.32 4.54
N THR A 98 -8.36 -6.08 3.73
CA THR A 98 -8.66 -7.48 4.02
C THR A 98 -7.48 -8.39 3.71
N LEU A 99 -7.33 -9.50 4.46
CA LEU A 99 -6.23 -10.44 4.27
C LEU A 99 -6.29 -11.16 2.92
N GLY A 100 -7.49 -11.42 2.38
CA GLY A 100 -7.64 -11.93 1.02
C GLY A 100 -7.07 -10.97 -0.03
N SER A 101 -7.28 -9.66 0.14
CA SER A 101 -6.65 -8.65 -0.72
C SER A 101 -5.14 -8.57 -0.50
N ALA A 102 -4.70 -8.63 0.76
CA ALA A 102 -3.26 -8.61 1.09
C ALA A 102 -2.51 -9.83 0.54
N ALA A 103 -3.21 -10.97 0.38
CA ALA A 103 -2.65 -12.19 -0.17
C ALA A 103 -2.46 -12.16 -1.69
N CYS A 104 -3.23 -11.35 -2.42
CA CYS A 104 -3.25 -11.37 -3.89
C CYS A 104 -2.96 -10.03 -4.57
N CYS A 105 -2.84 -8.96 -3.80
CA CYS A 105 -2.46 -7.64 -4.30
C CYS A 105 -1.12 -7.23 -3.72
N HIS A 106 -0.31 -6.57 -4.52
CA HIS A 106 0.95 -6.03 -4.05
C HIS A 106 0.71 -4.88 -3.09
N THR A 107 1.52 -4.84 -2.05
CA THR A 107 1.57 -3.78 -1.05
C THR A 107 2.89 -3.02 -1.19
N LYS A 108 3.05 -1.95 -0.45
CA LYS A 108 4.32 -1.24 -0.32
C LYS A 108 4.61 -1.00 1.15
N ASP A 109 5.80 -1.35 1.57
CA ASP A 109 6.32 -0.92 2.84
C ASP A 109 7.85 -0.84 2.77
N GLY A 110 8.39 0.29 3.14
CA GLY A 110 9.82 0.53 3.24
C GLY A 110 10.39 0.02 4.56
N LEU A 111 9.82 -1.03 5.14
CA LEU A 111 10.13 -1.47 6.48
C LEU A 111 11.04 -2.70 6.48
N ASP A 112 12.21 -2.60 7.04
CA ASP A 112 12.44 -2.99 8.41
C ASP A 112 13.12 -4.33 8.51
N GLY A 113 14.28 -4.52 7.90
CA GLY A 113 15.06 -5.73 8.10
C GLY A 113 14.31 -7.02 7.72
N VAL A 114 13.26 -6.88 6.91
CA VAL A 114 12.54 -7.99 6.30
C VAL A 114 13.12 -8.27 4.92
N GLU A 115 13.09 -9.52 4.52
CA GLU A 115 13.62 -9.98 3.25
C GLU A 115 12.84 -9.39 2.06
N TYR A 116 11.52 -9.19 2.23
CA TYR A 116 10.62 -8.65 1.20
C TYR A 116 9.72 -7.56 1.77
N GLY A 117 9.42 -6.53 0.98
CA GLY A 117 8.58 -5.39 1.38
C GLY A 117 7.09 -5.56 1.08
N GLN A 118 6.61 -6.75 0.75
CA GLN A 118 5.23 -7.01 0.36
C GLN A 118 4.59 -8.08 1.26
N VAL A 119 3.35 -7.86 1.70
CA VAL A 119 2.64 -8.81 2.56
C VAL A 119 2.35 -10.12 1.82
N SER A 120 2.00 -10.05 0.53
CA SER A 120 1.72 -11.23 -0.30
C SER A 120 2.91 -12.19 -0.41
N SER A 121 4.14 -11.70 -0.29
CA SER A 121 5.35 -12.52 -0.38
C SER A 121 5.54 -13.46 0.80
N TYR A 122 4.89 -13.16 1.92
CA TYR A 122 4.91 -14.00 3.13
C TYR A 122 3.68 -14.89 3.28
N VAL A 123 2.83 -14.97 2.26
CA VAL A 123 1.72 -15.92 2.21
C VAL A 123 2.26 -17.29 1.81
N THR A 124 2.11 -18.28 2.69
CA THR A 124 2.61 -19.64 2.48
C THR A 124 1.58 -20.58 1.85
N ARG A 125 0.28 -20.19 1.94
CA ARG A 125 -0.83 -20.99 1.44
C ARG A 125 -2.02 -20.08 1.12
N ILE A 126 -2.70 -20.38 0.00
CA ILE A 126 -3.94 -19.70 -0.39
C ILE A 126 -4.97 -20.77 -0.75
N LYS A 127 -6.22 -20.60 -0.25
CA LYS A 127 -7.38 -21.36 -0.68
C LYS A 127 -8.40 -20.41 -1.29
N TRP A 128 -8.95 -20.80 -2.43
CA TRP A 128 -9.92 -19.95 -3.15
C TRP A 128 -10.99 -20.79 -3.86
N VAL A 129 -12.08 -20.13 -4.21
CA VAL A 129 -13.08 -20.68 -5.13
C VAL A 129 -12.76 -20.16 -6.52
N THR A 130 -12.54 -21.07 -7.47
CA THR A 130 -12.24 -20.71 -8.88
C THR A 130 -13.45 -20.05 -9.55
N PRO A 131 -13.27 -19.38 -10.70
CA PRO A 131 -14.41 -18.85 -11.47
C PRO A 131 -15.47 -19.89 -11.86
N ALA A 132 -15.11 -21.19 -11.93
CA ALA A 132 -16.04 -22.29 -12.17
C ALA A 132 -16.79 -22.75 -10.90
N GLY A 133 -16.50 -22.13 -9.74
CA GLY A 133 -17.11 -22.53 -8.47
C GLY A 133 -16.47 -23.77 -7.82
N GLU A 134 -15.27 -24.15 -8.24
CA GLU A 134 -14.51 -25.27 -7.69
C GLU A 134 -13.59 -24.80 -6.57
N LEU A 135 -13.28 -25.67 -5.61
CA LEU A 135 -12.28 -25.38 -4.58
C LEU A 135 -10.90 -25.65 -5.12
N ALA A 136 -9.99 -24.72 -4.83
CA ALA A 136 -8.59 -24.83 -5.20
C ALA A 136 -7.68 -24.37 -4.05
N GLU A 137 -6.46 -24.88 -4.04
CA GLU A 137 -5.45 -24.58 -3.05
C GLU A 137 -4.07 -24.57 -3.72
N ALA A 138 -3.19 -23.67 -3.23
CA ALA A 138 -1.76 -23.66 -3.55
C ALA A 138 -0.96 -23.29 -2.31
N SER A 139 0.20 -23.92 -2.15
CA SER A 139 1.12 -23.64 -1.05
C SER A 139 2.58 -23.69 -1.50
N GLU A 140 3.49 -23.30 -0.64
CA GLU A 140 4.95 -23.39 -0.91
C GLU A 140 5.43 -24.82 -1.10
N SER A 141 4.77 -25.80 -0.44
CA SER A 141 5.08 -27.24 -0.56
C SER A 141 4.29 -27.95 -1.66
N ASP A 142 3.15 -27.38 -2.08
CA ASP A 142 2.28 -27.97 -3.10
C ASP A 142 1.86 -26.89 -4.08
N ASN A 143 2.30 -27.03 -5.32
CA ASN A 143 2.06 -26.10 -6.43
C ASN A 143 2.60 -24.66 -6.21
N PRO A 144 3.92 -24.48 -5.94
CA PRO A 144 4.50 -23.17 -5.67
C PRO A 144 4.41 -22.21 -6.86
N ALA A 145 4.37 -22.71 -8.11
CA ALA A 145 4.18 -21.87 -9.29
C ALA A 145 2.80 -21.22 -9.30
N LEU A 146 1.76 -21.98 -8.97
CA LEU A 146 0.40 -21.44 -8.85
C LEU A 146 0.28 -20.47 -7.67
N LEU A 147 0.94 -20.75 -6.54
CA LEU A 147 1.00 -19.80 -5.42
C LEU A 147 1.64 -18.48 -5.84
N ARG A 148 2.71 -18.51 -6.65
CA ARG A 148 3.38 -17.31 -7.20
C ARG A 148 2.43 -16.48 -8.08
N MET A 149 1.58 -17.12 -8.89
CA MET A 149 0.53 -16.46 -9.66
C MET A 149 -0.55 -15.87 -8.73
N MET A 150 -1.02 -16.65 -7.77
CA MET A 150 -2.07 -16.22 -6.84
C MET A 150 -1.66 -14.99 -6.01
N ARG A 151 -0.40 -14.87 -5.60
CA ARG A 151 0.16 -13.69 -4.90
C ARG A 151 0.10 -12.39 -5.72
N SER A 152 -0.12 -12.49 -7.04
CA SER A 152 -0.26 -11.36 -7.98
C SER A 152 -1.62 -11.35 -8.69
N SER A 153 -2.59 -12.17 -8.27
CA SER A 153 -3.81 -12.41 -9.05
C SER A 153 -4.80 -11.25 -9.04
N HIS A 154 -4.67 -10.29 -8.12
CA HIS A 154 -5.62 -9.17 -7.97
C HIS A 154 -7.09 -9.60 -7.98
N GLY A 155 -7.37 -10.85 -7.52
CA GLY A 155 -8.69 -11.44 -7.50
C GLY A 155 -9.22 -11.88 -8.89
N LEU A 156 -8.37 -11.98 -9.91
CA LEU A 156 -8.77 -12.44 -11.26
C LEU A 156 -8.97 -13.97 -11.32
N CYS A 157 -8.23 -14.71 -10.48
CA CYS A 157 -8.28 -16.18 -10.48
C CYS A 157 -9.40 -16.76 -9.59
N GLY A 158 -10.24 -15.93 -8.99
CA GLY A 158 -11.36 -16.37 -8.14
C GLY A 158 -11.43 -15.65 -6.80
N VAL A 159 -12.18 -16.22 -5.86
CA VAL A 159 -12.47 -15.63 -4.55
C VAL A 159 -11.65 -16.30 -3.46
N ILE A 160 -10.65 -15.61 -2.92
CA ILE A 160 -9.83 -16.12 -1.80
C ILE A 160 -10.68 -16.13 -0.53
N TYR A 161 -10.87 -17.30 0.06
CA TYR A 161 -11.62 -17.46 1.29
C TYR A 161 -10.75 -17.72 2.52
N GLU A 162 -9.51 -18.20 2.34
CA GLU A 162 -8.56 -18.46 3.42
C GLU A 162 -7.12 -18.26 2.94
N ALA A 163 -6.26 -17.71 3.79
CA ALA A 163 -4.83 -17.59 3.53
C ALA A 163 -4.02 -17.81 4.81
N THR A 164 -2.80 -18.37 4.66
CA THR A 164 -1.82 -18.55 5.73
C THR A 164 -0.62 -17.65 5.49
N PHE A 165 -0.24 -16.90 6.51
CA PHE A 165 0.85 -15.93 6.48
C PHE A 165 1.96 -16.32 7.44
N ARG A 166 3.22 -16.12 7.07
CA ARG A 166 4.33 -16.12 8.02
C ARG A 166 4.23 -14.89 8.90
N VAL A 167 4.56 -15.08 10.17
CA VAL A 167 4.63 -14.02 11.19
C VAL A 167 5.95 -14.10 11.93
N LYS A 168 6.25 -13.10 12.75
CA LYS A 168 7.48 -13.03 13.55
C LYS A 168 7.21 -12.39 14.91
N PRO A 169 8.15 -12.50 15.88
CA PRO A 169 8.05 -11.77 17.14
C PRO A 169 7.93 -10.26 16.92
N ILE A 170 7.29 -9.58 17.88
CA ILE A 170 7.16 -8.12 17.84
C ILE A 170 8.53 -7.47 17.93
N GLU A 171 8.76 -6.50 17.08
CA GLU A 171 9.98 -5.70 17.00
C GLU A 171 9.67 -4.22 17.28
N ALA A 172 10.67 -3.51 17.74
CA ALA A 172 10.63 -2.05 17.82
C ALA A 172 11.51 -1.45 16.73
N VAL A 173 11.11 -0.26 16.27
CA VAL A 173 11.78 0.48 15.20
C VAL A 173 12.02 1.91 15.66
N HIS A 174 13.23 2.39 15.47
CA HIS A 174 13.61 3.78 15.69
C HIS A 174 13.68 4.51 14.36
N PHE A 175 12.95 5.61 14.23
CA PHE A 175 12.89 6.46 13.03
C PHE A 175 13.78 7.67 13.23
N THR A 176 14.70 7.90 12.30
CA THR A 176 15.47 9.14 12.19
C THR A 176 15.08 9.89 10.92
N TYR A 177 15.30 11.19 10.90
CA TYR A 177 14.84 12.06 9.80
C TYR A 177 16.00 12.93 9.30
N HIS A 178 16.23 12.93 7.99
CA HIS A 178 17.36 13.63 7.35
C HIS A 178 16.86 14.48 6.18
N PRO A 179 16.59 15.79 6.40
CA PRO A 179 16.19 16.69 5.32
C PRO A 179 17.39 17.06 4.44
N ARG A 180 17.23 16.97 3.12
CA ARG A 180 18.24 17.29 2.13
C ARG A 180 17.64 18.05 0.93
N PRO A 181 18.29 19.10 0.41
CA PRO A 181 17.92 19.69 -0.87
C PRO A 181 18.13 18.65 -2.00
N VAL A 182 17.12 18.44 -2.84
CA VAL A 182 17.19 17.43 -3.93
C VAL A 182 18.27 17.80 -4.95
N ASP A 183 18.46 19.09 -5.20
CA ASP A 183 19.41 19.57 -6.20
C ASP A 183 20.87 19.37 -5.79
N GLU A 184 21.15 19.33 -4.50
CA GLU A 184 22.50 19.12 -3.93
C GLU A 184 22.82 17.65 -3.69
N LEU A 185 21.79 16.78 -3.66
CA LEU A 185 21.92 15.36 -3.30
C LEU A 185 22.62 14.58 -4.42
N THR A 186 23.51 13.67 -4.07
CA THR A 186 24.15 12.73 -5.00
C THR A 186 23.52 11.34 -4.89
N GLN A 187 23.63 10.51 -5.94
CA GLN A 187 23.16 9.13 -5.88
C GLN A 187 23.92 8.33 -4.82
N ALA A 188 25.19 8.59 -4.61
CA ALA A 188 26.00 7.95 -3.58
C ALA A 188 25.47 8.23 -2.16
N GLU A 189 25.03 9.46 -1.89
CA GLU A 189 24.40 9.81 -0.60
C GLU A 189 23.03 9.11 -0.45
N VAL A 190 22.23 8.98 -1.52
CA VAL A 190 20.98 8.21 -1.48
C VAL A 190 21.27 6.75 -1.15
N ASP A 191 22.28 6.18 -1.79
CA ASP A 191 22.72 4.79 -1.55
C ASP A 191 23.21 4.61 -0.12
N GLU A 192 23.94 5.59 0.46
CA GLU A 192 24.36 5.57 1.85
C GLU A 192 23.17 5.58 2.81
N TYR A 193 22.14 6.42 2.59
CA TYR A 193 20.92 6.40 3.40
C TYR A 193 20.20 5.06 3.31
N ILE A 194 20.19 4.43 2.14
CA ILE A 194 19.59 3.12 1.94
C ILE A 194 20.38 2.03 2.69
N ASP A 195 21.70 2.00 2.52
CA ASP A 195 22.55 0.91 3.02
C ASP A 195 22.83 1.02 4.53
N SER A 196 22.66 2.20 5.11
CA SER A 196 22.86 2.43 6.54
C SER A 196 21.57 2.22 7.39
N SER A 197 20.49 1.70 6.81
CA SER A 197 19.22 1.48 7.51
C SER A 197 18.53 0.20 7.04
N GLU A 198 17.79 -0.44 7.91
CA GLU A 198 16.97 -1.62 7.56
C GLU A 198 15.78 -1.24 6.70
N GLY A 199 15.23 -0.03 6.85
CA GLY A 199 14.12 0.47 6.06
C GLY A 199 14.23 1.95 5.76
N LEU A 200 13.70 2.37 4.60
CA LEU A 200 13.73 3.76 4.17
C LEU A 200 12.42 4.17 3.53
N VAL A 201 11.89 5.29 4.01
CA VAL A 201 10.82 6.04 3.35
C VAL A 201 11.32 7.47 3.16
N ALA A 202 10.94 8.11 2.08
CA ALA A 202 11.25 9.52 1.88
C ALA A 202 9.97 10.32 1.59
N TRP A 203 9.99 11.58 1.99
CA TRP A 203 8.92 12.53 1.76
C TRP A 203 9.50 13.75 1.06
N THR A 204 9.03 14.02 -0.15
CA THR A 204 9.50 15.19 -0.91
C THR A 204 8.46 16.31 -0.85
N VAL A 205 8.92 17.48 -0.44
CA VAL A 205 8.11 18.69 -0.29
C VAL A 205 8.84 19.86 -0.99
N GLY A 206 8.27 20.36 -2.06
CA GLY A 206 9.00 21.28 -2.96
C GLY A 206 10.26 20.58 -3.48
N ARG A 207 11.42 21.23 -3.35
CA ARG A 207 12.72 20.65 -3.73
C ARG A 207 13.53 20.14 -2.52
N THR A 208 12.85 19.79 -1.41
CA THR A 208 13.48 19.16 -0.24
C THR A 208 12.95 17.75 -0.10
N VAL A 209 13.85 16.78 0.02
CA VAL A 209 13.51 15.40 0.42
C VAL A 209 13.89 15.19 1.87
N VAL A 210 13.03 14.53 2.63
CA VAL A 210 13.29 14.12 4.01
C VAL A 210 13.36 12.60 4.04
N PHE A 211 14.55 12.06 4.22
CA PHE A 211 14.75 10.63 4.41
C PHE A 211 14.36 10.24 5.82
N GLN A 212 13.44 9.30 5.96
CA GLN A 212 13.07 8.65 7.20
C GLN A 212 13.73 7.28 7.21
N GLN A 213 14.89 7.19 7.85
CA GLN A 213 15.56 5.92 8.07
C GLN A 213 14.87 5.16 9.22
N ARG A 214 14.87 3.86 9.14
CA ARG A 214 14.22 2.96 10.08
C ARG A 214 15.23 1.94 10.56
N HIS A 215 15.51 2.00 11.86
CA HIS A 215 16.49 1.15 12.52
C HIS A 215 15.79 0.21 13.47
N LYS A 216 16.05 -1.09 13.31
CA LYS A 216 15.51 -2.11 14.19
C LYS A 216 16.20 -2.04 15.54
N ILE A 217 15.44 -2.11 16.62
CA ILE A 217 15.93 -2.14 17.99
C ILE A 217 15.23 -3.24 18.79
N ASP A 218 15.91 -3.80 19.79
CA ASP A 218 15.36 -4.92 20.57
C ASP A 218 14.14 -4.53 21.39
N LYS A 219 14.16 -3.36 22.02
CA LYS A 219 13.07 -2.88 22.89
C LYS A 219 12.91 -1.36 22.81
N PRO A 220 11.65 -0.86 22.83
CA PRO A 220 11.39 0.57 22.66
C PRO A 220 11.80 1.44 23.87
N GLY A 221 12.18 0.88 25.01
CA GLY A 221 12.34 1.62 26.25
C GLY A 221 11.03 2.25 26.76
N VAL A 222 11.07 2.97 27.89
CA VAL A 222 9.87 3.62 28.47
C VAL A 222 9.38 4.76 27.59
N LEU A 223 10.28 5.63 27.14
CA LEU A 223 9.95 6.76 26.27
C LEU A 223 9.41 6.30 24.91
N GLY A 224 10.03 5.30 24.30
CA GLY A 224 9.56 4.72 23.03
C GLY A 224 8.20 4.07 23.15
N SER A 225 7.90 3.40 24.28
CA SER A 225 6.57 2.83 24.52
C SER A 225 5.50 3.91 24.64
N LEU A 226 5.83 5.06 25.27
CA LEU A 226 4.94 6.22 25.36
C LEU A 226 4.73 6.88 23.99
N GLN A 227 5.79 7.07 23.21
CA GLN A 227 5.74 7.58 21.84
C GLN A 227 4.87 6.69 20.95
N SER A 228 5.06 5.36 21.03
CA SER A 228 4.27 4.37 20.30
C SER A 228 2.77 4.45 20.63
N ALA A 229 2.43 4.54 21.93
CA ALA A 229 1.05 4.68 22.38
C ALA A 229 0.43 6.02 21.95
N LEU A 230 1.18 7.12 22.02
CA LEU A 230 0.76 8.45 21.61
C LEU A 230 0.53 8.50 20.10
N ARG A 231 1.47 8.00 19.30
CA ARG A 231 1.32 7.91 17.85
C ARG A 231 0.07 7.13 17.47
N ARG A 232 -0.15 5.96 18.03
CA ARG A 232 -1.33 5.13 17.75
C ARG A 232 -2.64 5.90 17.99
N ARG A 233 -2.69 6.78 19.00
CA ARG A 233 -3.88 7.59 19.30
C ARG A 233 -4.01 8.82 18.41
N LEU A 234 -2.96 9.62 18.30
CA LEU A 234 -2.99 10.90 17.60
C LEU A 234 -2.92 10.72 16.08
N TRP A 235 -2.15 9.76 15.60
CA TRP A 235 -2.02 9.50 14.16
C TRP A 235 -3.30 8.91 13.58
N ASN A 236 -3.88 7.94 14.27
CA ASN A 236 -5.19 7.42 13.88
C ASN A 236 -6.26 8.51 13.84
N PHE A 237 -6.24 9.46 14.78
CA PHE A 237 -7.15 10.60 14.76
C PHE A 237 -6.79 11.60 13.63
N GLY A 238 -5.52 11.95 13.49
CA GLY A 238 -5.05 12.92 12.50
C GLY A 238 -5.30 12.46 11.06
N ASP A 239 -4.76 11.31 10.68
CA ASP A 239 -4.88 10.79 9.31
C ASP A 239 -6.31 10.36 8.95
N ALA A 240 -7.08 9.85 9.92
CA ALA A 240 -8.44 9.39 9.66
C ALA A 240 -9.49 10.52 9.66
N HIS A 241 -9.28 11.61 10.39
CA HIS A 241 -10.36 12.58 10.67
C HIS A 241 -10.06 14.04 10.34
N VAL A 242 -8.79 14.49 10.40
CA VAL A 242 -8.48 15.93 10.22
C VAL A 242 -8.77 16.41 8.80
N GLY A 243 -8.41 15.64 7.78
CA GLY A 243 -8.70 15.97 6.38
C GLY A 243 -10.18 16.10 6.10
N HIS A 244 -10.98 15.18 6.66
CA HIS A 244 -12.44 15.17 6.55
C HIS A 244 -13.07 16.38 7.29
N LEU A 245 -12.61 16.67 8.50
CA LEU A 245 -13.10 17.81 9.27
C LEU A 245 -12.87 19.14 8.55
N VAL A 246 -11.70 19.30 7.92
CA VAL A 246 -11.39 20.50 7.12
C VAL A 246 -12.33 20.59 5.91
N ASP A 247 -12.59 19.49 5.22
CA ASP A 247 -13.47 19.46 4.05
C ASP A 247 -14.96 19.69 4.40
N GLU A 248 -15.39 19.23 5.56
CA GLU A 248 -16.77 19.41 6.05
C GLU A 248 -17.02 20.82 6.59
N LEU A 249 -16.04 21.39 7.29
CA LEU A 249 -16.16 22.72 7.87
C LEU A 249 -15.96 23.84 6.86
N LEU A 250 -15.17 23.62 5.83
CA LEU A 250 -14.82 24.64 4.84
C LEU A 250 -15.57 24.40 3.52
N ARG A 251 -16.77 25.00 3.41
CA ARG A 251 -17.58 24.95 2.18
C ARG A 251 -17.01 25.79 1.04
N ASN A 252 -16.17 26.77 1.34
CA ASN A 252 -15.52 27.63 0.35
C ASN A 252 -14.22 26.98 -0.16
N GLN A 253 -14.13 26.75 -1.45
CA GLN A 253 -13.00 26.06 -2.09
C GLN A 253 -11.69 26.82 -1.91
N THR A 254 -11.68 28.15 -2.11
CA THR A 254 -10.49 28.99 -1.96
C THR A 254 -9.96 29.00 -0.52
N LEU A 255 -10.85 29.04 0.47
CA LEU A 255 -10.47 28.98 1.87
C LEU A 255 -9.93 27.59 2.25
N ARG A 256 -10.54 26.54 1.71
CA ARG A 256 -10.09 25.16 1.88
C ARG A 256 -8.68 24.94 1.33
N ASP A 257 -8.42 25.44 0.13
CA ASP A 257 -7.12 25.33 -0.51
C ASP A 257 -6.05 26.14 0.23
N ALA A 258 -6.39 27.33 0.74
CA ALA A 258 -5.52 28.14 1.59
C ALA A 258 -5.18 27.41 2.92
N VAL A 259 -6.19 26.80 3.57
CA VAL A 259 -5.97 26.03 4.82
C VAL A 259 -5.13 24.78 4.53
N ARG A 260 -5.39 24.07 3.44
CA ARG A 260 -4.57 22.92 3.02
C ARG A 260 -3.13 23.32 2.71
N GLY A 261 -2.93 24.47 2.06
CA GLY A 261 -1.60 25.05 1.84
C GLY A 261 -0.88 25.34 3.16
N GLY A 262 -1.57 25.93 4.13
CA GLY A 262 -1.02 26.18 5.46
C GLY A 262 -0.68 24.88 6.22
N VAL A 263 -1.54 23.86 6.14
CA VAL A 263 -1.26 22.52 6.70
C VAL A 263 -0.04 21.89 6.04
N PHE A 264 0.09 22.04 4.72
CA PHE A 264 1.26 21.58 3.97
C PHE A 264 2.55 22.26 4.43
N ASP A 265 2.55 23.57 4.61
CA ASP A 265 3.72 24.31 5.09
C ASP A 265 4.07 23.96 6.55
N VAL A 266 3.09 23.74 7.42
CA VAL A 266 3.31 23.25 8.78
C VAL A 266 3.89 21.82 8.74
N THR A 267 3.36 20.97 7.89
CA THR A 267 3.89 19.61 7.71
C THR A 267 5.33 19.64 7.22
N ARG A 268 5.64 20.48 6.23
CA ARG A 268 7.02 20.70 5.76
C ARG A 268 7.94 21.12 6.89
N PHE A 269 7.53 22.13 7.67
CA PHE A 269 8.30 22.62 8.82
C PHE A 269 8.52 21.51 9.86
N LEU A 270 7.47 20.78 10.23
CA LEU A 270 7.57 19.68 11.18
C LEU A 270 8.52 18.58 10.69
N TYR A 271 8.39 18.12 9.45
CA TYR A 271 9.28 17.09 8.90
C TYR A 271 10.74 17.57 8.82
N SER A 272 10.98 18.82 8.46
CA SER A 272 12.34 19.38 8.40
C SER A 272 12.97 19.59 9.78
N THR A 273 12.17 19.65 10.85
CA THR A 273 12.64 19.84 12.24
C THR A 273 12.64 18.56 13.08
N LEU A 274 12.00 17.48 12.63
CA LEU A 274 11.94 16.21 13.37
C LEU A 274 13.34 15.66 13.72
N HIS A 275 14.35 15.91 12.88
CA HIS A 275 15.73 15.50 13.15
C HIS A 275 16.31 16.13 14.45
N LEU A 276 15.79 17.30 14.87
CA LEU A 276 16.24 17.99 16.10
C LEU A 276 15.76 17.28 17.38
N PHE A 277 14.75 16.40 17.28
CA PHE A 277 14.17 15.71 18.42
C PHE A 277 14.71 14.27 18.63
N GLY A 278 15.79 13.90 17.92
CA GLY A 278 16.43 12.60 18.09
C GLY A 278 15.62 11.39 17.57
N GLY A 279 14.59 11.65 16.75
CA GLY A 279 13.78 10.61 16.14
C GLY A 279 12.60 10.13 17.00
N ILE A 280 11.92 9.08 16.53
CA ILE A 280 10.72 8.49 17.16
C ILE A 280 10.89 6.97 17.22
N THR A 281 10.58 6.39 18.36
CA THR A 281 10.59 4.93 18.54
C THR A 281 9.18 4.37 18.60
N LEU A 282 8.91 3.31 17.86
CA LEU A 282 7.61 2.64 17.80
C LEU A 282 7.77 1.12 17.90
N LEU A 283 6.72 0.44 18.40
CA LEU A 283 6.52 -0.96 18.02
C LEU A 283 6.06 -1.02 16.55
N ALA A 284 6.64 -1.92 15.76
CA ALA A 284 6.35 -1.99 14.32
C ALA A 284 4.85 -2.13 13.97
N PRO A 285 4.00 -2.87 14.72
CA PRO A 285 2.56 -2.89 14.48
C PRO A 285 1.85 -1.55 14.74
N ASP A 286 2.42 -0.66 15.56
CA ASP A 286 1.76 0.61 15.93
C ASP A 286 1.77 1.67 14.81
N LYS A 287 2.45 1.42 13.70
CA LYS A 287 2.35 2.27 12.51
C LYS A 287 1.07 2.02 11.69
N THR A 288 0.41 0.88 11.88
CA THR A 288 -0.83 0.54 11.19
C THR A 288 -1.98 1.43 11.65
N ILE A 289 -2.65 2.07 10.69
CA ILE A 289 -3.71 3.06 10.92
C ILE A 289 -5.08 2.38 10.80
N ASP A 290 -5.98 2.71 11.70
CA ASP A 290 -7.35 2.20 11.71
C ASP A 290 -8.30 3.13 10.91
N TYR A 291 -8.46 2.83 9.61
CA TYR A 291 -9.35 3.58 8.73
C TYR A 291 -10.81 3.11 8.73
N ARG A 292 -11.21 2.21 9.64
CA ARG A 292 -12.57 1.61 9.60
C ARG A 292 -13.71 2.59 9.75
N GLY A 293 -13.50 3.68 10.44
CA GLY A 293 -14.49 4.76 10.59
C GLY A 293 -14.31 5.93 9.62
N THR A 294 -13.34 5.87 8.73
CA THR A 294 -13.00 7.00 7.84
C THR A 294 -13.93 7.03 6.64
N PRO A 295 -14.65 8.14 6.39
CA PRO A 295 -15.48 8.32 5.21
C PRO A 295 -14.66 8.20 3.91
N ALA A 296 -15.30 7.76 2.82
CA ALA A 296 -14.64 7.65 1.52
C ALA A 296 -14.12 9.01 1.01
N SER A 297 -14.76 10.11 1.40
CA SER A 297 -14.38 11.49 1.06
C SER A 297 -13.09 11.96 1.73
N ALA A 298 -12.68 11.32 2.83
CA ALA A 298 -11.44 11.65 3.56
C ALA A 298 -10.23 10.83 3.09
N LYS A 299 -10.38 10.01 2.06
CA LYS A 299 -9.27 9.22 1.52
C LYS A 299 -8.36 10.08 0.66
N TYR A 300 -7.06 9.93 0.86
CA TYR A 300 -6.06 10.47 -0.06
C TYR A 300 -6.11 9.72 -1.40
N ALA A 301 -5.88 10.46 -2.48
CA ALA A 301 -5.58 9.92 -3.78
C ALA A 301 -4.05 9.95 -4.00
N PHE A 302 -3.51 8.89 -4.51
CA PHE A 302 -2.09 8.82 -4.87
C PHE A 302 -1.90 7.89 -6.05
N THR A 303 -0.73 7.96 -6.65
CA THR A 303 -0.27 6.98 -7.62
C THR A 303 1.10 6.47 -7.20
N PHE A 304 1.46 5.28 -7.61
CA PHE A 304 2.72 4.65 -7.23
C PHE A 304 3.45 4.14 -8.47
N TRP A 305 4.67 4.62 -8.67
CA TRP A 305 5.58 4.11 -9.68
C TRP A 305 6.94 3.84 -9.05
N ALA A 306 7.43 2.62 -9.19
CA ALA A 306 8.73 2.20 -8.69
C ALA A 306 9.81 2.41 -9.75
N PHE A 307 10.97 2.88 -9.33
CA PHE A 307 12.15 3.06 -10.18
C PHE A 307 13.31 2.25 -9.63
N PRO A 308 14.22 1.76 -10.48
CA PRO A 308 15.46 1.14 -10.05
C PRO A 308 16.19 2.05 -9.03
N ARG A 309 16.70 1.47 -7.94
CA ARG A 309 17.39 2.20 -6.88
C ARG A 309 18.43 3.20 -7.44
N GLY A 310 19.32 2.74 -8.34
CA GLY A 310 20.39 3.55 -8.92
C GLY A 310 19.94 4.65 -9.89
N ARG A 311 18.64 4.72 -10.23
CA ARG A 311 18.06 5.75 -11.11
C ARG A 311 16.99 6.60 -10.43
N TRP A 312 16.72 6.32 -9.16
CA TRP A 312 15.64 7.01 -8.45
C TRP A 312 15.86 8.51 -8.32
N LEU A 313 17.09 8.96 -7.99
CA LEU A 313 17.37 10.40 -7.83
C LEU A 313 17.21 11.15 -9.16
N GLU A 314 17.67 10.57 -10.27
CA GLU A 314 17.43 11.11 -11.62
C GLU A 314 15.93 11.23 -11.91
N ALA A 315 15.18 10.17 -11.63
CA ALA A 315 13.73 10.15 -11.82
C ALA A 315 13.01 11.17 -10.93
N LEU A 316 13.44 11.33 -9.67
CA LEU A 316 12.88 12.30 -8.74
C LEU A 316 13.10 13.75 -9.22
N ARG A 317 14.30 14.09 -9.66
CA ARG A 317 14.60 15.43 -10.22
C ARG A 317 13.73 15.71 -11.43
N ALA A 318 13.69 14.76 -12.37
CA ALA A 318 12.85 14.88 -13.55
C ALA A 318 11.35 14.98 -13.21
N TYR A 319 10.89 14.28 -12.15
CA TYR A 319 9.52 14.41 -11.66
C TYR A 319 9.22 15.82 -11.13
N LEU A 320 10.13 16.41 -10.38
CA LEU A 320 9.95 17.77 -9.86
C LEU A 320 9.85 18.79 -11.00
N ASP A 321 10.73 18.67 -12.01
CA ASP A 321 10.68 19.52 -13.20
C ASP A 321 9.40 19.31 -14.01
N PHE A 322 8.97 18.05 -14.18
CA PHE A 322 7.67 17.70 -14.79
C PHE A 322 6.50 18.33 -14.03
N ALA A 323 6.48 18.22 -12.69
CA ALA A 323 5.41 18.75 -11.87
C ALA A 323 5.33 20.29 -11.94
N ASP A 324 6.47 20.97 -11.96
CA ASP A 324 6.56 22.43 -12.12
C ASP A 324 6.08 22.87 -13.51
N GLU A 325 6.47 22.16 -14.58
CA GLU A 325 6.02 22.46 -15.93
C GLU A 325 4.51 22.19 -16.11
N HIS A 326 4.02 21.06 -15.59
CA HIS A 326 2.60 20.73 -15.60
C HIS A 326 1.78 21.81 -14.87
N HIS A 327 2.29 22.32 -13.74
CA HIS A 327 1.65 23.40 -13.01
C HIS A 327 1.59 24.71 -13.82
N LYS A 328 2.67 25.09 -14.51
CA LYS A 328 2.67 26.28 -15.39
C LYS A 328 1.65 26.17 -16.50
N GLN A 329 1.48 24.98 -17.08
CA GLN A 329 0.58 24.73 -18.20
C GLN A 329 -0.89 24.63 -17.79
N THR A 330 -1.18 24.05 -16.64
CA THR A 330 -2.54 23.65 -16.24
C THR A 330 -3.07 24.36 -15.00
N GLY A 331 -2.19 24.98 -14.21
CA GLY A 331 -2.51 25.53 -12.89
C GLY A 331 -2.61 24.46 -11.77
N PHE A 332 -2.59 23.16 -12.12
CA PHE A 332 -2.72 22.08 -11.16
C PHE A 332 -1.38 21.80 -10.44
N ARG A 333 -1.44 21.58 -9.13
CA ARG A 333 -0.33 21.10 -8.31
C ARG A 333 -0.84 20.10 -7.27
N CYS A 334 -0.09 19.03 -7.05
CA CYS A 334 -0.33 18.15 -5.91
C CYS A 334 -0.23 18.93 -4.61
N ASN A 335 -1.21 18.75 -3.72
CA ASN A 335 -1.33 19.50 -2.46
C ASN A 335 -0.85 18.73 -1.23
N MET A 336 -0.18 17.59 -1.43
CA MET A 336 0.40 16.74 -0.40
C MET A 336 1.87 16.43 -0.71
N PRO A 337 2.70 16.08 0.30
CA PRO A 337 4.05 15.58 0.07
C PRO A 337 4.07 14.39 -0.88
N CYS A 338 5.06 14.33 -1.77
CA CYS A 338 5.30 13.14 -2.58
C CYS A 338 6.00 12.08 -1.72
N GLY A 339 5.39 10.90 -1.61
CA GLY A 339 5.98 9.77 -0.90
C GLY A 339 6.98 9.00 -1.75
N ALA A 340 7.89 8.29 -1.09
CA ALA A 340 8.77 7.33 -1.71
C ALA A 340 9.08 6.19 -0.73
N TYR A 341 9.04 4.95 -1.21
CA TYR A 341 9.30 3.75 -0.42
C TYR A 341 10.43 2.95 -1.07
N ARG A 342 11.46 2.63 -0.30
CA ARG A 342 12.40 1.60 -0.68
C ARG A 342 11.72 0.25 -0.54
N VAL A 343 11.76 -0.59 -1.56
CA VAL A 343 11.22 -1.95 -1.52
C VAL A 343 12.24 -2.92 -2.09
N HIS A 344 12.56 -3.94 -1.31
CA HIS A 344 13.53 -4.97 -1.68
C HIS A 344 13.13 -5.73 -2.95
N LYS A 345 14.11 -6.27 -3.65
CA LYS A 345 13.87 -7.22 -4.74
C LYS A 345 13.01 -8.38 -4.25
N ASP A 346 11.96 -8.70 -5.02
CA ASP A 346 10.98 -9.71 -4.63
C ASP A 346 10.43 -10.46 -5.86
N THR A 347 10.69 -11.75 -5.93
CA THR A 347 10.25 -12.64 -7.01
C THR A 347 9.08 -13.53 -6.65
N HIS A 348 8.50 -13.38 -5.43
CA HIS A 348 7.45 -14.27 -4.90
C HIS A 348 6.09 -14.06 -5.56
N GLY A 349 5.84 -12.90 -6.17
CA GLY A 349 4.70 -12.65 -7.04
C GLY A 349 5.15 -12.55 -8.50
N ILE A 350 4.43 -13.15 -9.44
CA ILE A 350 4.82 -13.11 -10.86
C ILE A 350 4.81 -11.67 -11.41
N LEU A 351 3.85 -10.85 -11.00
CA LEU A 351 3.76 -9.43 -11.36
C LEU A 351 4.31 -8.51 -10.25
N SER A 352 5.33 -8.97 -9.49
CA SER A 352 6.02 -8.10 -8.55
C SER A 352 6.67 -6.93 -9.27
N TYR A 353 6.42 -5.71 -8.81
CA TYR A 353 7.03 -4.49 -9.35
C TYR A 353 8.50 -4.33 -8.95
N THR A 354 8.99 -5.17 -8.04
CA THR A 354 10.40 -5.23 -7.61
C THR A 354 11.08 -6.52 -8.05
N HIS A 355 10.50 -7.24 -9.01
CA HIS A 355 10.96 -8.56 -9.43
C HIS A 355 12.43 -8.60 -9.84
N ASP A 356 12.87 -7.62 -10.60
CA ASP A 356 14.20 -7.66 -11.22
C ASP A 356 15.27 -7.06 -10.30
N GLN A 357 14.90 -6.09 -9.46
CA GLN A 357 15.83 -5.37 -8.61
C GLN A 357 15.12 -4.65 -7.46
N GLU A 358 15.90 -4.18 -6.48
CA GLU A 358 15.44 -3.25 -5.45
C GLU A 358 15.00 -1.93 -6.11
N THR A 359 13.89 -1.40 -5.63
CA THR A 359 13.30 -0.17 -6.16
C THR A 359 13.08 0.88 -5.08
N PHE A 360 13.00 2.12 -5.53
CA PHE A 360 12.53 3.24 -4.73
C PHE A 360 11.42 3.95 -5.51
N SER A 361 10.30 4.25 -4.86
CA SER A 361 9.13 4.76 -5.58
C SER A 361 9.10 6.29 -5.67
N ILE A 362 8.21 6.79 -6.53
CA ILE A 362 7.75 8.17 -6.57
C ILE A 362 6.23 8.11 -6.50
N ASP A 363 5.66 8.66 -5.43
CA ASP A 363 4.25 8.58 -5.10
C ASP A 363 3.65 9.99 -4.97
N PRO A 364 3.25 10.64 -6.07
CA PRO A 364 2.46 11.86 -6.00
C PRO A 364 1.16 11.62 -5.22
N ILE A 365 0.87 12.49 -4.25
CA ILE A 365 -0.31 12.39 -3.39
C ILE A 365 -1.15 13.66 -3.53
N HIS A 366 -2.47 13.47 -3.60
CA HIS A 366 -3.44 14.56 -3.64
C HIS A 366 -4.61 14.30 -2.68
N ALA A 367 -5.10 15.34 -2.02
CA ALA A 367 -6.14 15.20 -0.99
C ALA A 367 -7.56 15.00 -1.55
N SER A 368 -7.75 14.90 -2.87
CA SER A 368 -9.06 14.66 -3.50
C SER A 368 -9.01 13.52 -4.50
N THR A 369 -10.01 12.63 -4.44
CA THR A 369 -10.10 11.47 -5.35
C THR A 369 -10.87 11.75 -6.64
N ASN A 370 -11.75 12.76 -6.66
CA ASN A 370 -12.68 13.06 -7.77
C ASN A 370 -12.37 14.38 -8.49
N ASP A 371 -11.11 14.77 -8.53
CA ASP A 371 -10.65 15.98 -9.19
C ASP A 371 -10.28 15.69 -10.64
N ALA A 372 -10.89 16.39 -11.61
CA ALA A 372 -10.62 16.21 -13.03
C ALA A 372 -9.18 16.59 -13.39
N ASP A 373 -8.63 17.59 -12.72
CA ASP A 373 -7.24 18.02 -12.94
C ASP A 373 -6.25 17.00 -12.38
N TRP A 374 -6.58 16.39 -11.22
CA TRP A 374 -5.84 15.25 -10.71
C TRP A 374 -5.84 14.07 -11.70
N HIS A 375 -6.99 13.73 -12.29
CA HIS A 375 -7.06 12.66 -13.28
C HIS A 375 -6.24 12.98 -14.55
N ARG A 376 -6.20 14.25 -14.97
CA ARG A 376 -5.35 14.71 -16.09
C ARG A 376 -3.87 14.57 -15.73
N PHE A 377 -3.49 15.01 -14.54
CA PHE A 377 -2.13 14.86 -14.01
C PHE A 377 -1.71 13.38 -13.98
N LEU A 378 -2.55 12.48 -13.48
CA LEU A 378 -2.25 11.04 -13.39
C LEU A 378 -1.93 10.43 -14.77
N ARG A 379 -2.69 10.79 -15.81
CA ARG A 379 -2.41 10.30 -17.17
C ARG A 379 -1.06 10.81 -17.68
N ALA A 380 -0.79 12.08 -17.53
CA ALA A 380 0.50 12.67 -17.91
C ALA A 380 1.66 12.07 -17.11
N PHE A 381 1.45 11.84 -15.80
CA PHE A 381 2.46 11.23 -14.94
C PHE A 381 2.72 9.75 -15.29
N ASN A 382 1.71 8.99 -15.69
CA ASN A 382 1.89 7.60 -16.12
C ASN A 382 2.80 7.54 -17.38
N ASP A 383 2.57 8.40 -18.38
CA ASP A 383 3.42 8.47 -19.57
C ASP A 383 4.84 8.95 -19.21
N PHE A 384 4.97 9.93 -18.32
CA PHE A 384 6.25 10.41 -17.79
C PHE A 384 7.04 9.29 -17.11
N ALA A 385 6.41 8.54 -16.22
CA ALA A 385 7.05 7.46 -15.46
C ALA A 385 7.44 6.29 -16.37
N HIS A 386 6.56 5.92 -17.29
CA HIS A 386 6.81 4.89 -18.30
C HIS A 386 8.04 5.20 -19.16
N GLN A 387 8.15 6.42 -19.69
CA GLN A 387 9.30 6.85 -20.50
C GLN A 387 10.65 6.76 -19.77
N ARG A 388 10.63 6.70 -18.43
CA ARG A 388 11.81 6.58 -17.57
C ARG A 388 12.02 5.19 -16.99
N GLY A 389 11.30 4.20 -17.50
CA GLY A 389 11.40 2.81 -17.05
C GLY A 389 10.83 2.57 -15.66
N GLY A 390 9.87 3.39 -15.24
CA GLY A 390 9.10 3.16 -14.02
C GLY A 390 8.18 1.94 -14.15
N ILE A 391 7.90 1.30 -13.02
CA ILE A 391 7.04 0.13 -12.91
C ILE A 391 5.83 0.49 -12.04
N PRO A 392 4.59 0.41 -12.55
CA PRO A 392 3.40 0.78 -11.80
C PRO A 392 3.02 -0.30 -10.78
N LEU A 393 2.41 0.12 -9.67
CA LEU A 393 1.73 -0.78 -8.74
C LEU A 393 0.25 -0.88 -9.13
N LEU A 394 -0.17 -2.05 -9.63
CA LEU A 394 -1.42 -2.25 -10.37
C LEU A 394 -2.70 -1.84 -9.65
N ASN A 395 -2.74 -1.98 -8.35
CA ASN A 395 -3.89 -1.57 -7.52
C ASN A 395 -3.81 -0.11 -7.04
N GLN A 396 -2.72 0.61 -7.31
CA GLN A 396 -2.50 1.97 -6.83
C GLN A 396 -2.14 2.98 -7.93
N SER A 397 -1.95 2.55 -9.18
CA SER A 397 -1.63 3.42 -10.32
C SER A 397 -2.84 3.52 -11.27
N PRO A 398 -3.75 4.49 -11.05
CA PRO A 398 -4.92 4.67 -11.91
C PRO A 398 -4.52 5.05 -13.34
N PHE A 399 -5.36 4.70 -14.30
CA PHE A 399 -5.22 5.05 -15.72
C PHE A 399 -3.97 4.49 -16.41
N VAL A 400 -3.32 3.46 -15.86
CA VAL A 400 -2.30 2.71 -16.62
C VAL A 400 -2.95 2.02 -17.82
N GLU A 401 -2.23 2.00 -18.92
CA GLU A 401 -2.65 1.40 -20.18
C GLU A 401 -1.86 0.11 -20.45
N ARG A 402 -2.32 -0.69 -21.40
CA ARG A 402 -1.66 -1.93 -21.78
C ARG A 402 -0.17 -1.75 -22.13
N LYS A 403 0.18 -0.67 -22.87
CA LYS A 403 1.57 -0.33 -23.20
C LYS A 403 2.48 -0.20 -21.96
N HIS A 404 1.93 0.38 -20.86
CA HIS A 404 2.66 0.54 -19.61
C HIS A 404 2.91 -0.81 -18.94
N MET A 405 1.93 -1.72 -19.01
CA MET A 405 2.01 -3.05 -18.42
C MET A 405 2.98 -3.95 -19.15
N GLU A 406 2.88 -4.00 -20.47
CA GLU A 406 3.75 -4.80 -21.32
C GLU A 406 5.22 -4.38 -21.16
N ALA A 407 5.49 -3.07 -21.12
CA ALA A 407 6.84 -2.56 -20.93
C ALA A 407 7.39 -2.82 -19.50
N ALA A 408 6.54 -2.69 -18.47
CA ALA A 408 6.95 -2.83 -17.08
C ALA A 408 7.18 -4.29 -16.67
N TYR A 409 6.38 -5.21 -17.18
CA TYR A 409 6.37 -6.61 -16.74
C TYR A 409 6.92 -7.59 -17.79
N GLY A 410 7.06 -7.16 -19.06
CA GLY A 410 7.63 -7.98 -20.14
C GLY A 410 6.93 -9.33 -20.29
N ASP A 411 7.71 -10.39 -20.45
CA ASP A 411 7.20 -11.76 -20.64
C ASP A 411 6.32 -12.23 -19.48
N ARG A 412 6.56 -11.77 -18.26
CA ARG A 412 5.77 -12.10 -17.07
C ARG A 412 4.30 -11.65 -17.17
N TRP A 413 4.04 -10.57 -17.92
CA TRP A 413 2.68 -10.13 -18.23
C TRP A 413 1.91 -11.14 -19.08
N PHE A 414 2.60 -11.78 -20.03
CA PHE A 414 2.01 -12.78 -20.91
C PHE A 414 1.97 -14.17 -20.27
N GLU A 415 2.89 -14.47 -19.33
CA GLU A 415 2.89 -15.70 -18.54
C GLU A 415 1.71 -15.72 -17.56
N PHE A 416 1.35 -14.57 -16.96
CA PHE A 416 0.22 -14.39 -16.07
C PHE A 416 -1.13 -14.51 -16.82
#